data_fa2295b04da634a787d507f5560fa9da
#
_entry.id   fa2295b04da634a787d507f5560fa9da
#
_cell.length_a   1.000
_cell.length_b   1.000
_cell.length_c   1.000
_cell.angle_alpha   90.00
_cell.angle_beta   90.00
_cell.angle_gamma   90.00
#
_symmetry.space_group_name_H-M   'P 1'
#
loop_
_entity.id
_entity.type
_entity.pdbx_description
1 polymer ?
#
loop_
_entity_poly.entity_id
_entity_poly.type
_entity_poly.pdbx_seq_one_letter_code
_entity_poly.pdbx_strand_id
1 'polypeptide(L)'
;MGRKMDASDRYFFKELESSEPGDQVPFRELVERLTFNDAGLIPVIAQDAETGRVLMLAWMNRVALEQTISTGFMTYWSRSRQKLWLKGETSGHHQLVQSISFDCDGDAVLCRVCLLYTSDAADE
;
A
#
# COMPACT_ATOMS: atom_id res chain seq x y z
N MET A 1 6.04 14.02 -10.82
CA MET A 1 6.06 14.95 -9.69
C MET A 1 4.94 14.65 -8.73
N GLY A 2 5.24 14.70 -7.43
CA GLY A 2 4.26 14.45 -6.41
C GLY A 2 3.24 15.56 -6.32
N ARG A 3 2.06 15.22 -5.86
CA ARG A 3 0.97 16.16 -5.62
C ARG A 3 1.05 16.66 -4.17
N LYS A 4 0.94 17.97 -4.01
CA LYS A 4 0.90 18.54 -2.65
C LYS A 4 -0.50 18.40 -2.09
N MET A 5 -0.60 18.07 -0.80
CA MET A 5 -1.86 17.99 -0.10
C MET A 5 -2.45 19.40 0.05
N ASP A 6 -3.71 19.56 -0.30
CA ASP A 6 -4.44 20.80 -0.10
C ASP A 6 -5.48 20.63 1.01
N ALA A 7 -6.24 21.70 1.29
CA ALA A 7 -7.25 21.69 2.36
C ALA A 7 -8.37 20.68 2.09
N SER A 8 -8.72 20.47 0.82
CA SER A 8 -9.75 19.50 0.43
C SER A 8 -9.32 18.07 0.75
N ASP A 9 -8.05 17.75 0.51
CA ASP A 9 -7.53 16.41 0.80
C ASP A 9 -7.48 16.14 2.29
N ARG A 10 -7.08 17.15 3.09
CA ARG A 10 -7.05 17.02 4.55
C ARG A 10 -8.43 16.77 5.11
N TYR A 11 -9.41 17.49 4.59
CA TYR A 11 -10.80 17.33 5.00
C TYR A 11 -11.30 15.91 4.68
N PHE A 12 -10.98 15.42 3.50
CA PHE A 12 -11.36 14.07 3.06
C PHE A 12 -10.85 13.00 4.03
N PHE A 13 -9.55 13.03 4.35
CA PHE A 13 -8.97 12.04 5.25
C PHE A 13 -9.46 12.21 6.68
N LYS A 14 -9.70 13.43 7.11
CA LYS A 14 -10.23 13.68 8.44
C LYS A 14 -11.64 13.11 8.58
N GLU A 15 -12.45 13.20 7.55
CA GLU A 15 -13.78 12.58 7.55
C GLU A 15 -13.69 11.06 7.60
N LEU A 16 -12.69 10.47 6.91
CA LEU A 16 -12.50 9.03 6.95
C LEU A 16 -12.16 8.53 8.35
N GLU A 17 -11.44 9.33 9.14
CA GLU A 17 -11.11 8.96 10.52
C GLU A 17 -12.35 8.75 11.38
N SER A 18 -13.42 9.46 11.09
CA SER A 18 -14.66 9.35 11.85
C SER A 18 -15.69 8.45 11.21
N SER A 19 -15.35 7.77 10.10
CA SER A 19 -16.27 6.85 9.45
C SER A 19 -16.41 5.56 10.24
N GLU A 20 -17.58 4.92 10.11
CA GLU A 20 -17.86 3.68 10.80
C GLU A 20 -17.17 2.50 10.12
N PRO A 21 -16.81 1.45 10.88
CA PRO A 21 -16.30 0.21 10.28
C PRO A 21 -17.30 -0.33 9.26
N GLY A 22 -16.80 -0.62 8.07
CA GLY A 22 -17.65 -1.10 6.98
C GLY A 22 -18.07 -0.03 6.00
N ASP A 23 -17.85 1.25 6.31
CA ASP A 23 -18.08 2.32 5.34
C ASP A 23 -17.13 2.14 4.17
N GLN A 24 -17.65 2.39 2.97
CA GLN A 24 -16.89 2.19 1.75
C GLN A 24 -16.58 3.53 1.09
N VAL A 25 -15.38 3.64 0.57
CA VAL A 25 -14.94 4.80 -0.20
C VAL A 25 -14.53 4.28 -1.58
N PRO A 26 -14.97 4.92 -2.68
CA PRO A 26 -14.54 4.50 -4.01
C PRO A 26 -13.01 4.51 -4.09
N PHE A 27 -12.46 3.39 -4.52
CA PHE A 27 -11.02 3.20 -4.63
C PHE A 27 -10.34 4.30 -5.45
N ARG A 28 -10.95 4.65 -6.59
CA ARG A 28 -10.41 5.69 -7.46
C ARG A 28 -10.30 7.03 -6.75
N GLU A 29 -11.35 7.40 -6.00
CA GLU A 29 -11.35 8.64 -5.25
C GLU A 29 -10.26 8.65 -4.18
N LEU A 30 -10.12 7.54 -3.48
CA LEU A 30 -9.10 7.40 -2.46
C LEU A 30 -7.70 7.59 -3.02
N VAL A 31 -7.38 6.89 -4.12
CA VAL A 31 -6.05 6.97 -4.74
C VAL A 31 -5.76 8.38 -5.25
N GLU A 32 -6.75 9.04 -5.82
CA GLU A 32 -6.57 10.41 -6.31
C GLU A 32 -6.32 11.43 -5.20
N ARG A 33 -6.76 11.12 -3.98
CA ARG A 33 -6.58 12.01 -2.83
C ARG A 33 -5.27 11.78 -2.08
N LEU A 34 -4.57 10.67 -2.34
CA LEU A 34 -3.31 10.38 -1.68
C LEU A 34 -2.22 11.34 -2.13
N THR A 35 -1.32 11.64 -1.21
CA THR A 35 -0.20 12.54 -1.47
C THR A 35 1.07 11.73 -1.73
N PHE A 36 1.46 11.64 -3.00
CA PHE A 36 2.73 11.05 -3.39
C PHE A 36 3.81 12.14 -3.35
N ASN A 37 5.05 11.74 -3.06
CA ASN A 37 6.15 12.69 -3.01
C ASN A 37 6.54 13.16 -4.41
N ASP A 38 7.59 14.00 -4.51
CA ASP A 38 8.02 14.57 -5.79
C ASP A 38 8.48 13.51 -6.78
N ALA A 39 8.89 12.35 -6.30
CA ALA A 39 9.26 11.22 -7.17
C ALA A 39 8.05 10.36 -7.56
N GLY A 40 6.85 10.73 -7.14
CA GLY A 40 5.64 9.96 -7.40
C GLY A 40 5.51 8.72 -6.53
N LEU A 41 6.13 8.72 -5.34
CA LEU A 41 6.16 7.58 -4.44
C LEU A 41 5.50 7.91 -3.12
N ILE A 42 4.92 6.88 -2.50
CA ILE A 42 4.36 6.96 -1.15
C ILE A 42 5.00 5.87 -0.30
N PRO A 43 5.41 6.18 0.94
CA PRO A 43 5.98 5.16 1.81
C PRO A 43 4.90 4.21 2.28
N VAL A 44 5.26 2.92 2.38
CA VAL A 44 4.35 1.88 2.83
C VAL A 44 5.04 1.00 3.85
N ILE A 45 4.33 0.73 4.94
CA ILE A 45 4.77 -0.20 5.97
C ILE A 45 3.97 -1.47 5.81
N ALA A 46 4.67 -2.62 5.76
CA ALA A 46 4.03 -3.92 5.80
C ALA A 46 4.14 -4.47 7.21
N GLN A 47 3.01 -4.81 7.80
CA GLN A 47 2.92 -5.32 9.15
C GLN A 47 2.22 -6.68 9.13
N ASP A 48 2.77 -7.63 9.88
CA ASP A 48 2.15 -8.94 10.02
C ASP A 48 0.82 -8.78 10.76
N ALA A 49 -0.28 -9.18 10.11
CA ALA A 49 -1.62 -9.05 10.67
C ALA A 49 -1.81 -9.94 11.90
N GLU A 50 -1.08 -11.03 11.99
CA GLU A 50 -1.22 -11.99 13.09
C GLU A 50 -0.46 -11.56 14.33
N THR A 51 0.78 -11.11 14.18
CA THR A 51 1.65 -10.78 15.31
C THR A 51 1.77 -9.29 15.59
N GLY A 52 1.41 -8.44 14.64
CA GLY A 52 1.64 -7.00 14.74
C GLY A 52 3.06 -6.58 14.44
N ARG A 53 3.92 -7.52 14.06
CA ARG A 53 5.32 -7.22 13.79
C ARG A 53 5.48 -6.43 12.49
N VAL A 54 6.28 -5.38 12.53
CA VAL A 54 6.63 -4.64 11.32
C VAL A 54 7.61 -5.47 10.50
N LEU A 55 7.27 -5.73 9.25
CA LEU A 55 8.06 -6.59 8.38
C LEU A 55 9.02 -5.79 7.50
N MET A 56 8.56 -4.65 6.98
CA MET A 56 9.40 -3.84 6.11
C MET A 56 8.80 -2.47 5.90
N LEU A 57 9.65 -1.54 5.49
CA LEU A 57 9.26 -0.23 4.98
C LEU A 57 9.74 -0.16 3.54
N ALA A 58 8.84 0.16 2.63
CA ALA A 58 9.14 0.22 1.21
C ALA A 58 8.38 1.35 0.55
N TRP A 59 8.33 1.34 -0.77
CA TRP A 59 7.72 2.41 -1.55
C TRP A 59 6.77 1.85 -2.58
N MET A 60 5.75 2.63 -2.89
CA MET A 60 4.83 2.33 -3.99
C MET A 60 4.68 3.59 -4.84
N ASN A 61 4.64 3.40 -6.16
CA ASN A 61 4.09 4.44 -7.02
C ASN A 61 2.59 4.15 -7.16
N ARG A 62 1.88 4.96 -7.92
CA ARG A 62 0.44 4.79 -8.08
C ARG A 62 0.10 3.41 -8.67
N VAL A 63 0.87 2.96 -9.67
CA VAL A 63 0.62 1.66 -10.32
C VAL A 63 0.82 0.52 -9.33
N ALA A 64 1.87 0.58 -8.50
CA ALA A 64 2.12 -0.45 -7.49
C ALA A 64 0.95 -0.55 -6.50
N LEU A 65 0.45 0.60 -6.05
CA LEU A 65 -0.69 0.64 -5.13
C LEU A 65 -1.95 0.08 -5.78
N GLU A 66 -2.22 0.47 -7.03
CA GLU A 66 -3.37 -0.04 -7.76
C GLU A 66 -3.30 -1.54 -7.95
N GLN A 67 -2.12 -2.07 -8.29
CA GLN A 67 -1.94 -3.51 -8.42
C GLN A 67 -2.11 -4.24 -7.08
N THR A 68 -1.57 -3.68 -6.01
CA THR A 68 -1.73 -4.26 -4.67
C THR A 68 -3.21 -4.40 -4.31
N ILE A 69 -3.98 -3.37 -4.57
CA ILE A 69 -5.41 -3.39 -4.22
C ILE A 69 -6.18 -4.35 -5.13
N SER A 70 -5.87 -4.39 -6.42
CA SER A 70 -6.61 -5.24 -7.35
C SER A 70 -6.26 -6.72 -7.22
N THR A 71 -5.01 -7.06 -6.90
CA THR A 71 -4.58 -8.46 -6.79
C THR A 71 -4.69 -9.01 -5.38
N GLY A 72 -4.63 -8.15 -4.36
CA GLY A 72 -4.56 -8.57 -2.97
C GLY A 72 -3.16 -8.94 -2.50
N PHE A 73 -2.16 -8.84 -3.37
CA PHE A 73 -0.77 -9.15 -3.02
C PHE A 73 0.08 -7.89 -3.08
N MET A 74 1.00 -7.74 -2.11
CA MET A 74 1.85 -6.56 -2.01
C MET A 74 2.76 -6.45 -3.21
N THR A 75 2.63 -5.35 -3.94
CA THR A 75 3.47 -4.98 -5.07
C THR A 75 4.09 -3.63 -4.74
N TYR A 76 5.41 -3.56 -4.81
CA TYR A 76 6.17 -2.38 -4.45
C TYR A 76 6.82 -1.75 -5.67
N TRP A 77 7.33 -0.54 -5.49
CA TRP A 77 8.19 0.08 -6.48
C TRP A 77 9.63 0.01 -5.98
N SER A 78 10.50 -0.60 -6.78
CA SER A 78 11.92 -0.66 -6.46
C SER A 78 12.60 0.61 -6.96
N ARG A 79 13.08 1.43 -6.03
CA ARG A 79 13.78 2.68 -6.38
C ARG A 79 15.11 2.41 -7.09
N SER A 80 15.84 1.40 -6.64
CA SER A 80 17.14 1.07 -7.21
C SER A 80 17.04 0.48 -8.61
N ARG A 81 15.99 -0.32 -8.86
CA ARG A 81 15.80 -0.98 -10.16
C ARG A 81 14.86 -0.23 -11.07
N GLN A 82 14.15 0.77 -10.56
CA GLN A 82 13.17 1.55 -11.30
C GLN A 82 12.13 0.67 -11.97
N LYS A 83 11.56 -0.26 -11.21
CA LYS A 83 10.52 -1.16 -11.71
C LYS A 83 9.60 -1.63 -10.60
N LEU A 84 8.44 -2.16 -11.00
CA LEU A 84 7.51 -2.81 -10.09
C LEU A 84 8.11 -4.11 -9.56
N TRP A 85 7.77 -4.43 -8.33
CA TRP A 85 8.29 -5.61 -7.66
C TRP A 85 7.16 -6.28 -6.86
N LEU A 86 6.71 -7.44 -7.34
CA LEU A 86 5.76 -8.27 -6.60
C LEU A 86 6.52 -9.01 -5.50
N LYS A 87 6.17 -8.72 -4.25
CA LYS A 87 6.85 -9.36 -3.12
C LYS A 87 6.65 -10.87 -3.18
N GLY A 88 7.74 -11.61 -3.21
CA GLY A 88 7.70 -13.08 -3.24
C GLY A 88 7.74 -13.69 -4.63
N GLU A 89 7.83 -12.89 -5.70
CA GLU A 89 7.83 -13.42 -7.06
C GLU A 89 9.00 -14.38 -7.34
N THR A 90 10.11 -14.20 -6.62
CA THR A 90 11.27 -15.08 -6.73
C THR A 90 11.37 -16.04 -5.56
N SER A 91 11.17 -15.55 -4.35
CA SER A 91 11.36 -16.33 -3.12
C SER A 91 10.16 -17.21 -2.77
N GLY A 92 8.98 -16.93 -3.32
CA GLY A 92 7.74 -17.60 -2.94
C GLY A 92 7.09 -17.06 -1.68
N HIS A 93 7.74 -16.10 -0.99
CA HIS A 93 7.20 -15.52 0.24
C HIS A 93 6.36 -14.29 -0.08
N HIS A 94 5.08 -14.52 -0.36
CA HIS A 94 4.13 -13.46 -0.71
C HIS A 94 3.56 -12.80 0.54
N GLN A 95 3.04 -11.60 0.35
CA GLN A 95 2.33 -10.86 1.40
C GLN A 95 0.90 -10.61 0.92
N LEU A 96 -0.04 -11.33 1.51
CA LEU A 96 -1.46 -11.21 1.18
C LEU A 96 -2.08 -10.11 2.03
N VAL A 97 -2.66 -9.12 1.40
CA VAL A 97 -3.22 -7.95 2.08
C VAL A 97 -4.46 -8.32 2.86
N GLN A 98 -4.48 -8.00 4.16
CA GLN A 98 -5.66 -8.13 5.01
C GLN A 98 -6.38 -6.80 5.17
N SER A 99 -5.61 -5.73 5.32
CA SER A 99 -6.18 -4.39 5.43
C SER A 99 -5.17 -3.36 4.95
N ILE A 100 -5.69 -2.22 4.49
CA ILE A 100 -4.88 -1.08 4.09
C ILE A 100 -5.40 0.12 4.86
N SER A 101 -4.49 0.82 5.53
CA SER A 101 -4.80 2.03 6.28
C SER A 101 -3.91 3.16 5.80
N PHE A 102 -4.41 4.37 5.92
CA PHE A 102 -3.69 5.57 5.52
C PHE A 102 -3.56 6.47 6.75
N ASP A 103 -2.48 7.25 6.80
CA ASP A 103 -2.37 8.19 7.89
C ASP A 103 -3.34 9.38 7.68
N CYS A 104 -3.38 10.26 8.67
CA CYS A 104 -4.37 11.36 8.65
C CYS A 104 -4.18 12.34 7.50
N ASP A 105 -2.98 12.39 6.92
CA ASP A 105 -2.67 13.27 5.80
C ASP A 105 -2.69 12.56 4.45
N GLY A 106 -2.86 11.25 4.43
CA GLY A 106 -2.87 10.48 3.19
C GLY A 106 -1.52 10.43 2.49
N ASP A 107 -0.42 10.52 3.24
CA ASP A 107 0.93 10.51 2.68
C ASP A 107 1.77 9.31 3.13
N ALA A 108 1.18 8.38 3.84
CA ALA A 108 1.80 7.12 4.23
C ALA A 108 0.74 6.02 4.28
N VAL A 109 1.17 4.80 4.02
CA VAL A 109 0.28 3.64 3.93
C VAL A 109 0.74 2.57 4.90
N LEU A 110 -0.20 1.97 5.63
CA LEU A 110 0.04 0.80 6.45
C LEU A 110 -0.76 -0.36 5.87
N CYS A 111 -0.07 -1.42 5.46
CA CYS A 111 -0.71 -2.64 4.99
C CYS A 111 -0.49 -3.74 6.02
N ARG A 112 -1.57 -4.29 6.55
CA ARG A 112 -1.50 -5.48 7.39
C ARG A 112 -1.64 -6.68 6.48
N VAL A 113 -0.71 -7.61 6.59
CA VAL A 113 -0.57 -8.71 5.64
C VAL A 113 -0.48 -10.06 6.36
N CYS A 114 -0.91 -11.10 5.66
CA CYS A 114 -0.62 -12.48 6.04
C CYS A 114 0.51 -12.98 5.16
N LEU A 115 1.49 -13.63 5.78
CA LEU A 115 2.60 -14.20 5.02
C LEU A 115 2.11 -15.50 4.39
N LEU A 116 2.32 -15.62 3.09
CA LEU A 116 1.91 -16.78 2.31
C LEU A 116 3.10 -17.29 1.51
N TYR A 117 3.51 -18.51 1.80
CA TYR A 117 4.58 -19.16 1.06
C TYR A 117 3.99 -20.09 -0.01
N THR A 118 4.45 -19.91 -1.24
CA THR A 118 4.05 -20.79 -2.35
C THR A 118 5.27 -21.56 -2.81
N SER A 119 5.24 -22.88 -2.64
CA SER A 119 6.36 -23.74 -3.05
C SER A 119 6.55 -23.76 -4.57
N ASP A 120 5.49 -23.49 -5.32
CA ASP A 120 5.54 -23.50 -6.78
C ASP A 120 6.52 -22.45 -7.32
N ALA A 121 6.58 -21.29 -6.67
CA ALA A 121 7.50 -20.23 -7.09
C ALA A 121 8.96 -20.65 -6.90
N ALA A 122 9.23 -21.47 -5.88
CA ALA A 122 10.58 -21.95 -5.60
C ALA A 122 11.01 -23.08 -6.55
N ASP A 123 10.05 -23.84 -7.05
CA ASP A 123 10.32 -24.97 -7.94
C ASP A 123 10.50 -24.57 -9.40
N GLU A 124 10.14 -23.37 -9.71
CA GLU A 124 10.30 -22.83 -11.05
C GLU A 124 11.64 -22.11 -11.19
#